data_9268ac4e1594c386516c003263ed0cd6
#
_entry.id   9268ac4e1594c386516c003263ed0cd6
#
_cell.length_a   1.000
_cell.length_b   1.000
_cell.length_c   1.000
_cell.angle_alpha   90.00
_cell.angle_beta   90.00
_cell.angle_gamma   90.00
#
_symmetry.space_group_name_H-M   'P 1'
#
loop_
_entity.id
_entity.type
_entity.pdbx_description
1 polymer ?
#
loop_
_entity_poly.entity_id
_entity_poly.type
_entity_poly.pdbx_seq_one_letter_code
_entity_poly.pdbx_strand_id
1 'polypeptide(L)'
;MMRPPVWIVKHEGPESPEARAALEQMLIDAQKKEAEKKLVKAERDKRKGGTSAIPAVLMPIFLLGGIYGGVFTTTEGAAFSVLYSLVIGIFYYRKIDFPTFRKTLSQSGETAGTIMVMLFMVSILSRLYMTENLPDTILNTLTSISSNRIVLLLMINLFMIIIGMLMDDCSGTTLCGPILMPVMGALGVTPVQFAAILSVNIGMGNVTPPTAPLLYLGGRVAGAQVKDMLKPTFILIVFAWLPTLILTTFCPPLSLFLPKLLGYV
;
A
#
# COMPACT_ATOMS: atom_id res chain seq x y z
N MET A 1 26.64 18.05 -5.37
CA MET A 1 26.01 19.22 -6.02
C MET A 1 26.52 20.47 -5.30
N MET A 2 27.58 21.10 -5.80
CA MET A 2 28.14 22.33 -5.23
C MET A 2 27.25 23.50 -5.67
N ARG A 3 26.67 24.21 -4.71
CA ARG A 3 26.04 25.51 -4.99
C ARG A 3 27.17 26.50 -5.30
N PRO A 4 27.06 27.31 -6.37
CA PRO A 4 28.04 28.36 -6.63
C PRO A 4 28.08 29.32 -5.44
N PRO A 5 29.25 29.83 -5.09
CA PRO A 5 29.40 30.73 -3.94
C PRO A 5 28.61 32.03 -4.17
N VAL A 6 27.91 32.46 -3.12
CA VAL A 6 26.95 33.59 -3.10
C VAL A 6 27.52 34.94 -3.58
N TRP A 7 28.84 35.10 -3.60
CA TRP A 7 29.50 36.31 -4.07
C TRP A 7 29.52 36.48 -5.61
N ILE A 8 29.27 35.40 -6.37
CA ILE A 8 29.19 35.48 -7.85
C ILE A 8 27.87 36.12 -8.31
N VAL A 9 26.86 36.20 -7.45
CA VAL A 9 25.51 36.72 -7.79
C VAL A 9 25.42 38.25 -7.70
N LYS A 10 26.49 38.96 -7.23
CA LYS A 10 26.44 40.38 -6.96
C LYS A 10 27.21 41.29 -7.94
N HIS A 11 27.83 40.73 -8.98
CA HIS A 11 28.52 41.55 -9.98
C HIS A 11 27.81 41.48 -11.33
N GLU A 12 27.19 42.61 -11.68
CA GLU A 12 26.86 43.15 -12.98
C GLU A 12 26.58 42.14 -14.08
N GLY A 13 25.28 41.90 -14.30
CA GLY A 13 24.83 41.20 -15.48
C GLY A 13 25.34 41.94 -16.72
N PRO A 14 25.49 41.25 -17.87
CA PRO A 14 26.06 41.83 -19.10
C PRO A 14 25.35 43.15 -19.44
N GLU A 15 26.14 44.23 -19.55
CA GLU A 15 25.63 45.60 -19.72
C GLU A 15 24.93 45.82 -21.04
N SER A 16 25.12 44.93 -22.03
CA SER A 16 24.46 45.03 -23.33
C SER A 16 23.25 44.09 -23.48
N PRO A 17 22.18 44.51 -24.14
CA PRO A 17 21.01 43.65 -24.42
C PRO A 17 21.38 42.39 -25.20
N GLU A 18 22.37 42.45 -26.07
CA GLU A 18 22.86 41.34 -26.88
C GLU A 18 23.56 40.26 -26.03
N ALA A 19 24.33 40.66 -25.03
CA ALA A 19 25.02 39.74 -24.13
C ALA A 19 24.03 39.03 -23.16
N ARG A 20 22.93 39.69 -22.76
CA ARG A 20 21.83 39.07 -22.01
C ARG A 20 21.10 38.04 -22.84
N ALA A 21 20.77 38.36 -24.08
CA ALA A 21 20.12 37.42 -25.00
C ALA A 21 20.99 36.18 -25.30
N ALA A 22 22.30 36.39 -25.45
CA ALA A 22 23.24 35.27 -25.67
C ALA A 22 23.35 34.37 -24.44
N LEU A 23 23.37 34.95 -23.21
CA LEU A 23 23.39 34.18 -21.95
C LEU A 23 22.10 33.37 -21.74
N GLU A 24 20.96 33.98 -22.04
CA GLU A 24 19.66 33.33 -21.95
C GLU A 24 19.55 32.17 -22.95
N GLN A 25 20.03 32.36 -24.18
CA GLN A 25 20.12 31.32 -25.19
C GLN A 25 21.02 30.14 -24.75
N MET A 26 22.18 30.45 -24.18
CA MET A 26 23.08 29.44 -23.62
C MET A 26 22.47 28.67 -22.45
N LEU A 27 21.69 29.31 -21.59
CA LEU A 27 20.98 28.66 -20.48
C LEU A 27 19.85 27.75 -21.02
N ILE A 28 19.11 28.20 -22.03
CA ILE A 28 18.06 27.39 -22.67
C ILE A 28 18.66 26.15 -23.33
N ASP A 29 19.79 26.33 -24.06
CA ASP A 29 20.47 25.22 -24.72
C ASP A 29 21.10 24.23 -23.71
N ALA A 30 21.63 24.73 -22.60
CA ALA A 30 22.12 23.89 -21.51
C ALA A 30 21.00 23.08 -20.84
N GLN A 31 19.83 23.70 -20.61
CA GLN A 31 18.65 23.04 -20.09
C GLN A 31 18.09 22.00 -21.08
N LYS A 32 18.02 22.31 -22.34
CA LYS A 32 17.63 21.38 -23.42
C LYS A 32 18.55 20.15 -23.46
N LYS A 33 19.87 20.37 -23.43
CA LYS A 33 20.89 19.32 -23.44
C LYS A 33 20.83 18.42 -22.19
N GLU A 34 20.48 19.00 -21.04
CA GLU A 34 20.32 18.25 -19.79
C GLU A 34 19.00 17.44 -19.80
N ALA A 35 17.91 18.00 -20.34
CA ALA A 35 16.65 17.31 -20.53
C ALA A 35 16.79 16.14 -21.53
N GLU A 36 17.49 16.34 -22.63
CA GLU A 36 17.78 15.31 -23.62
C GLU A 36 18.64 14.17 -23.05
N LYS A 37 19.68 14.49 -22.27
CA LYS A 37 20.45 13.48 -21.52
C LYS A 37 19.60 12.69 -20.53
N LYS A 38 18.66 13.34 -19.85
CA LYS A 38 17.72 12.66 -18.92
C LYS A 38 16.75 11.75 -19.67
N LEU A 39 16.24 12.17 -20.82
CA LEU A 39 15.38 11.36 -21.69
C LEU A 39 16.10 10.13 -22.23
N VAL A 40 17.32 10.30 -22.80
CA VAL A 40 18.13 9.20 -23.33
C VAL A 40 18.50 8.21 -22.21
N LYS A 41 18.79 8.71 -21.00
CA LYS A 41 19.06 7.86 -19.84
C LYS A 41 17.80 7.09 -19.41
N ALA A 42 16.63 7.74 -19.41
CA ALA A 42 15.36 7.09 -19.08
C ALA A 42 14.95 6.03 -20.11
N GLU A 43 15.16 6.28 -21.41
CA GLU A 43 14.95 5.29 -22.46
C GLU A 43 15.92 4.10 -22.38
N ARG A 44 17.18 4.38 -22.06
CA ARG A 44 18.19 3.33 -21.85
C ARG A 44 17.87 2.46 -20.63
N ASP A 45 17.37 3.07 -19.56
CA ASP A 45 16.93 2.37 -18.34
C ASP A 45 15.64 1.57 -18.61
N LYS A 46 14.70 2.07 -19.42
CA LYS A 46 13.52 1.32 -19.88
C LYS A 46 13.89 0.10 -20.74
N ARG A 47 14.86 0.22 -21.65
CA ARG A 47 15.34 -0.93 -22.46
C ARG A 47 16.05 -2.01 -21.64
N LYS A 48 16.76 -1.61 -20.59
CA LYS A 48 17.39 -2.56 -19.65
C LYS A 48 16.42 -3.12 -18.61
N GLY A 49 15.27 -2.49 -18.43
CA GLY A 49 14.30 -2.83 -17.39
C GLY A 49 13.61 -4.19 -17.56
N GLY A 50 13.44 -4.67 -18.79
CA GLY A 50 12.69 -5.90 -19.05
C GLY A 50 13.34 -7.15 -18.48
N THR A 51 14.59 -7.40 -18.81
CA THR A 51 15.37 -8.56 -18.29
C THR A 51 15.85 -8.35 -16.86
N SER A 52 16.05 -7.11 -16.45
CA SER A 52 16.47 -6.74 -15.09
C SER A 52 15.35 -6.85 -14.06
N ALA A 53 14.09 -6.91 -14.48
CA ALA A 53 12.93 -7.01 -13.58
C ALA A 53 12.57 -8.47 -13.22
N ILE A 54 13.06 -9.46 -13.96
CA ILE A 54 12.72 -10.87 -13.76
C ILE A 54 12.93 -11.33 -12.30
N PRO A 55 14.09 -11.08 -11.66
CA PRO A 55 14.29 -11.51 -10.29
C PRO A 55 13.30 -10.82 -9.31
N ALA A 56 12.95 -9.56 -9.56
CA ALA A 56 11.97 -8.85 -8.72
C ALA A 56 10.56 -9.44 -8.85
N VAL A 57 10.16 -9.85 -10.06
CA VAL A 57 8.84 -10.47 -10.32
C VAL A 57 8.80 -11.91 -9.80
N LEU A 58 9.91 -12.63 -9.78
CA LEU A 58 9.99 -13.99 -9.24
C LEU A 58 9.77 -14.03 -7.71
N MET A 59 10.11 -12.98 -6.99
CA MET A 59 9.95 -12.93 -5.53
C MET A 59 8.50 -13.16 -5.07
N PRO A 60 7.48 -12.41 -5.55
CA PRO A 60 6.08 -12.70 -5.20
C PRO A 60 5.65 -14.12 -5.58
N ILE A 61 6.12 -14.66 -6.69
CA ILE A 61 5.78 -16.00 -7.15
C ILE A 61 6.33 -17.05 -6.17
N PHE A 62 7.60 -16.95 -5.76
CA PHE A 62 8.18 -17.85 -4.77
C PHE A 62 7.53 -17.71 -3.40
N LEU A 63 7.24 -16.48 -2.98
CA LEU A 63 6.59 -16.20 -1.71
C LEU A 63 5.20 -16.82 -1.64
N LEU A 64 4.33 -16.45 -2.58
CA LEU A 64 2.95 -16.94 -2.60
C LEU A 64 2.90 -18.44 -2.90
N GLY A 65 3.71 -18.93 -3.83
CA GLY A 65 3.82 -20.34 -4.13
C GLY A 65 4.28 -21.17 -2.93
N GLY A 66 5.24 -20.67 -2.15
CA GLY A 66 5.72 -21.31 -0.94
C GLY A 66 4.68 -21.32 0.19
N ILE A 67 3.95 -20.21 0.37
CA ILE A 67 2.90 -20.10 1.40
C ILE A 67 1.70 -21.00 1.02
N TYR A 68 1.16 -20.88 -0.18
CA TYR A 68 0.02 -21.69 -0.63
C TYR A 68 0.38 -23.16 -0.85
N GLY A 69 1.64 -23.45 -1.18
CA GLY A 69 2.15 -24.82 -1.22
C GLY A 69 2.44 -25.44 0.14
N GLY A 70 2.23 -24.71 1.24
CA GLY A 70 2.44 -25.20 2.60
C GLY A 70 3.93 -25.38 2.99
N VAL A 71 4.86 -24.84 2.18
CA VAL A 71 6.31 -24.92 2.44
C VAL A 71 6.73 -23.90 3.49
N PHE A 72 6.11 -22.72 3.49
CA PHE A 72 6.41 -21.62 4.39
C PHE A 72 5.16 -21.16 5.14
N THR A 73 5.32 -20.81 6.40
CA THR A 73 4.38 -19.92 7.10
C THR A 73 4.53 -18.49 6.56
N THR A 74 3.56 -17.62 6.81
CA THR A 74 3.63 -16.20 6.39
C THR A 74 4.85 -15.49 6.97
N THR A 75 5.25 -15.81 8.20
CA THR A 75 6.43 -15.26 8.87
C THR A 75 7.74 -15.75 8.24
N GLU A 76 7.82 -17.04 7.94
CA GLU A 76 8.98 -17.62 7.25
C GLU A 76 9.11 -17.08 5.83
N GLY A 77 7.98 -16.92 5.12
CA GLY A 77 7.93 -16.28 3.82
C GLY A 77 8.46 -14.83 3.86
N ALA A 78 8.12 -14.07 4.90
CA ALA A 78 8.66 -12.72 5.10
C ALA A 78 10.19 -12.75 5.31
N ALA A 79 10.70 -13.66 6.15
CA ALA A 79 12.14 -13.84 6.34
C ALA A 79 12.86 -14.25 5.06
N PHE A 80 12.28 -15.19 4.30
CA PHE A 80 12.77 -15.59 2.99
C PHE A 80 12.87 -14.41 2.02
N SER A 81 11.85 -13.53 2.01
CA SER A 81 11.81 -12.35 1.16
C SER A 81 12.96 -11.38 1.45
N VAL A 82 13.32 -11.21 2.73
CA VAL A 82 14.47 -10.39 3.14
C VAL A 82 15.77 -10.99 2.61
N LEU A 83 15.99 -12.29 2.83
CA LEU A 83 17.19 -13.00 2.33
C LEU A 83 17.28 -12.95 0.81
N TYR A 84 16.18 -13.23 0.12
CA TYR A 84 16.11 -13.16 -1.34
C TYR A 84 16.47 -11.76 -1.87
N SER A 85 15.87 -10.71 -1.27
CA SER A 85 16.12 -9.33 -1.66
C SER A 85 17.58 -8.91 -1.43
N LEU A 86 18.21 -9.37 -0.33
CA LEU A 86 19.62 -9.13 -0.05
C LEU A 86 20.52 -9.82 -1.09
N VAL A 87 20.28 -11.10 -1.36
CA VAL A 87 21.06 -11.86 -2.34
C VAL A 87 20.96 -11.21 -3.72
N ILE A 88 19.77 -10.92 -4.20
CA ILE A 88 19.56 -10.27 -5.50
C ILE A 88 20.15 -8.85 -5.52
N GLY A 89 19.96 -8.09 -4.46
CA GLY A 89 20.46 -6.72 -4.35
C GLY A 89 21.96 -6.61 -4.34
N ILE A 90 22.65 -7.54 -3.68
CA ILE A 90 24.11 -7.57 -3.58
C ILE A 90 24.76 -8.21 -4.84
N PHE A 91 24.30 -9.39 -5.25
CA PHE A 91 24.97 -10.17 -6.30
C PHE A 91 24.47 -9.82 -7.71
N TYR A 92 23.17 -9.65 -7.90
CA TYR A 92 22.60 -9.42 -9.23
C TYR A 92 22.55 -7.94 -9.58
N TYR A 93 21.93 -7.10 -8.73
CA TYR A 93 21.83 -5.67 -8.99
C TYR A 93 23.08 -4.90 -8.58
N ARG A 94 23.89 -5.43 -7.67
CA ARG A 94 25.13 -4.80 -7.16
C ARG A 94 24.91 -3.36 -6.72
N LYS A 95 23.75 -3.08 -6.08
CA LYS A 95 23.38 -1.75 -5.61
C LYS A 95 23.34 -1.62 -4.09
N ILE A 96 23.55 -2.71 -3.37
CA ILE A 96 23.59 -2.72 -1.92
C ILE A 96 25.06 -2.78 -1.50
N ASP A 97 25.58 -1.64 -1.04
CA ASP A 97 26.84 -1.49 -0.34
C ASP A 97 26.61 -1.47 1.18
N PHE A 98 27.68 -1.62 1.96
CA PHE A 98 27.58 -1.68 3.43
C PHE A 98 26.91 -0.44 4.06
N PRO A 99 27.21 0.80 3.63
CA PRO A 99 26.52 1.99 4.12
C PRO A 99 25.02 1.97 3.83
N THR A 100 24.62 1.57 2.62
CA THR A 100 23.21 1.43 2.21
C THR A 100 22.50 0.37 3.04
N PHE A 101 23.13 -0.80 3.22
CA PHE A 101 22.60 -1.87 4.06
C PHE A 101 22.34 -1.40 5.50
N ARG A 102 23.34 -0.76 6.15
CA ARG A 102 23.19 -0.23 7.51
C ARG A 102 22.08 0.79 7.62
N LYS A 103 21.99 1.71 6.65
CA LYS A 103 20.93 2.73 6.61
C LYS A 103 19.54 2.07 6.47
N THR A 104 19.39 1.13 5.55
CA THR A 104 18.12 0.41 5.33
C THR A 104 17.73 -0.39 6.56
N LEU A 105 18.68 -1.08 7.19
CA LEU A 105 18.44 -1.84 8.42
C LEU A 105 17.96 -0.94 9.57
N SER A 106 18.60 0.22 9.77
CA SER A 106 18.17 1.20 10.78
C SER A 106 16.76 1.72 10.52
N GLN A 107 16.46 2.09 9.28
CA GLN A 107 15.14 2.57 8.89
C GLN A 107 14.05 1.49 9.02
N SER A 108 14.38 0.23 8.67
CA SER A 108 13.47 -0.89 8.85
C SER A 108 13.20 -1.17 10.33
N GLY A 109 14.23 -1.07 11.19
CA GLY A 109 14.08 -1.21 12.64
C GLY A 109 13.20 -0.11 13.25
N GLU A 110 13.37 1.14 12.82
CA GLU A 110 12.53 2.27 13.26
C GLU A 110 11.06 2.06 12.84
N THR A 111 10.83 1.66 11.60
CA THR A 111 9.48 1.37 11.08
C THR A 111 8.85 0.20 11.82
N ALA A 112 9.58 -0.91 12.01
CA ALA A 112 9.10 -2.07 12.73
C ALA A 112 8.76 -1.73 14.19
N GLY A 113 9.61 -0.95 14.87
CA GLY A 113 9.37 -0.48 16.23
C GLY A 113 8.10 0.36 16.34
N THR A 114 7.90 1.29 15.42
CA THR A 114 6.67 2.11 15.37
C THR A 114 5.43 1.25 15.18
N ILE A 115 5.45 0.31 14.23
CA ILE A 115 4.32 -0.61 13.97
C ILE A 115 4.04 -1.47 15.21
N MET A 116 5.08 -1.99 15.89
CA MET A 116 4.89 -2.81 17.10
C MET A 116 4.21 -2.04 18.23
N VAL A 117 4.60 -0.78 18.45
CA VAL A 117 3.95 0.08 19.45
C VAL A 117 2.49 0.35 19.08
N MET A 118 2.21 0.65 17.80
CA MET A 118 0.84 0.84 17.32
C MET A 118 -0.01 -0.41 17.53
N LEU A 119 0.48 -1.59 17.13
CA LEU A 119 -0.24 -2.86 17.31
C LEU A 119 -0.50 -3.17 18.79
N PHE A 120 0.46 -2.88 19.67
CA PHE A 120 0.29 -3.05 21.10
C PHE A 120 -0.86 -2.17 21.62
N MET A 121 -0.89 -0.89 21.29
CA MET A 121 -1.95 0.03 21.72
C MET A 121 -3.32 -0.36 21.16
N VAL A 122 -3.39 -0.71 19.86
CA VAL A 122 -4.65 -1.17 19.25
C VAL A 122 -5.14 -2.47 19.87
N SER A 123 -4.24 -3.38 20.23
CA SER A 123 -4.61 -4.65 20.88
C SER A 123 -5.19 -4.43 22.27
N ILE A 124 -4.66 -3.47 23.04
CA ILE A 124 -5.24 -3.08 24.33
C ILE A 124 -6.65 -2.51 24.14
N LEU A 125 -6.81 -1.60 23.18
CA LEU A 125 -8.09 -0.98 22.86
C LEU A 125 -9.12 -2.02 22.40
N SER A 126 -8.73 -2.93 21.51
CA SER A 126 -9.59 -4.04 21.06
C SER A 126 -10.05 -4.91 22.22
N ARG A 127 -9.12 -5.25 23.14
CA ARG A 127 -9.45 -6.04 24.34
C ARG A 127 -10.42 -5.29 25.26
N LEU A 128 -10.24 -3.99 25.47
CA LEU A 128 -11.15 -3.15 26.24
C LEU A 128 -12.57 -3.19 25.65
N TYR A 129 -12.69 -3.00 24.35
CA TYR A 129 -13.97 -3.04 23.66
C TYR A 129 -14.67 -4.40 23.74
N MET A 130 -13.91 -5.48 23.71
CA MET A 130 -14.47 -6.83 23.93
C MET A 130 -14.97 -7.02 25.37
N THR A 131 -14.24 -6.48 26.36
CA THR A 131 -14.64 -6.56 27.77
C THR A 131 -15.92 -5.74 28.03
N GLU A 132 -16.09 -4.62 27.36
CA GLU A 132 -17.30 -3.76 27.43
C GLU A 132 -18.47 -4.28 26.58
N ASN A 133 -18.38 -5.50 26.04
CA ASN A 133 -19.41 -6.11 25.19
C ASN A 133 -19.83 -5.23 23.98
N LEU A 134 -18.87 -4.51 23.40
CA LEU A 134 -19.12 -3.64 22.24
C LEU A 134 -19.72 -4.40 21.05
N PRO A 135 -19.34 -5.65 20.73
CA PRO A 135 -19.96 -6.42 19.66
C PRO A 135 -21.47 -6.56 19.82
N ASP A 136 -21.94 -6.89 21.01
CA ASP A 136 -23.38 -7.04 21.30
C ASP A 136 -24.11 -5.69 21.22
N THR A 137 -23.47 -4.64 21.70
CA THR A 137 -24.00 -3.26 21.57
C THR A 137 -24.14 -2.85 20.13
N ILE A 138 -23.14 -3.14 19.28
CA ILE A 138 -23.19 -2.87 17.84
C ILE A 138 -24.31 -3.69 17.19
N LEU A 139 -24.39 -4.99 17.46
CA LEU A 139 -25.42 -5.86 16.91
C LEU A 139 -26.83 -5.37 17.27
N ASN A 140 -27.08 -5.07 18.55
CA ASN A 140 -28.35 -4.56 19.02
C ASN A 140 -28.71 -3.21 18.39
N THR A 141 -27.74 -2.32 18.26
CA THR A 141 -27.94 -1.01 17.60
C THR A 141 -28.29 -1.18 16.12
N LEU A 142 -27.54 -2.03 15.41
CA LEU A 142 -27.79 -2.31 14.01
C LEU A 142 -29.17 -2.94 13.79
N THR A 143 -29.54 -3.94 14.61
CA THR A 143 -30.83 -4.63 14.52
C THR A 143 -32.01 -3.74 14.90
N SER A 144 -31.81 -2.72 15.74
CA SER A 144 -32.82 -1.72 16.04
C SER A 144 -33.15 -0.82 14.83
N ILE A 145 -32.17 -0.60 13.94
CA ILE A 145 -32.34 0.20 12.72
C ILE A 145 -33.03 -0.63 11.62
N SER A 146 -32.64 -1.88 11.46
CA SER A 146 -33.21 -2.76 10.44
C SER A 146 -33.10 -4.23 10.86
N SER A 147 -34.14 -5.00 10.56
CA SER A 147 -34.12 -6.47 10.68
C SER A 147 -33.69 -7.16 9.38
N ASN A 148 -33.42 -6.39 8.33
CA ASN A 148 -33.04 -6.95 7.04
C ASN A 148 -31.52 -7.23 7.01
N ARG A 149 -31.15 -8.51 6.86
CA ARG A 149 -29.75 -8.97 6.80
C ARG A 149 -28.92 -8.22 5.75
N ILE A 150 -29.51 -7.92 4.59
CA ILE A 150 -28.81 -7.22 3.49
C ILE A 150 -28.43 -5.81 3.92
N VAL A 151 -29.38 -5.08 4.54
CA VAL A 151 -29.14 -3.73 5.04
C VAL A 151 -28.06 -3.73 6.11
N LEU A 152 -28.11 -4.66 7.05
CA LEU A 152 -27.10 -4.81 8.11
C LEU A 152 -25.71 -5.06 7.54
N LEU A 153 -25.57 -5.96 6.58
CA LEU A 153 -24.28 -6.24 5.92
C LEU A 153 -23.75 -5.01 5.18
N LEU A 154 -24.62 -4.24 4.51
CA LEU A 154 -24.21 -2.99 3.85
C LEU A 154 -23.75 -1.93 4.85
N MET A 155 -24.44 -1.79 5.98
CA MET A 155 -24.04 -0.86 7.04
C MET A 155 -22.67 -1.22 7.63
N ILE A 156 -22.41 -2.52 7.88
CA ILE A 156 -21.13 -2.97 8.37
C ILE A 156 -20.03 -2.75 7.32
N ASN A 157 -20.29 -3.02 6.05
CA ASN A 157 -19.35 -2.73 4.98
C ASN A 157 -19.01 -1.24 4.92
N LEU A 158 -20.02 -0.36 4.96
CA LEU A 158 -19.81 1.08 4.97
C LEU A 158 -18.95 1.51 6.17
N PHE A 159 -19.23 0.97 7.35
CA PHE A 159 -18.44 1.23 8.56
C PHE A 159 -16.97 0.80 8.35
N MET A 160 -16.72 -0.42 7.83
CA MET A 160 -15.38 -0.92 7.57
C MET A 160 -14.63 -0.10 6.52
N ILE A 161 -15.32 0.41 5.48
CA ILE A 161 -14.72 1.34 4.50
C ILE A 161 -14.24 2.62 5.21
N ILE A 162 -15.06 3.21 6.06
CA ILE A 162 -14.72 4.44 6.80
C ILE A 162 -13.50 4.17 7.70
N ILE A 163 -13.48 3.06 8.42
CA ILE A 163 -12.32 2.69 9.25
C ILE A 163 -11.07 2.49 8.38
N GLY A 164 -11.18 1.79 7.25
CA GLY A 164 -10.07 1.59 6.31
C GLY A 164 -9.53 2.89 5.69
N MET A 165 -10.38 3.91 5.56
CA MET A 165 -9.96 5.25 5.12
C MET A 165 -9.20 6.04 6.21
N LEU A 166 -9.37 5.69 7.49
CA LEU A 166 -8.81 6.42 8.63
C LEU A 166 -7.61 5.71 9.25
N MET A 167 -7.53 4.39 9.13
CA MET A 167 -6.52 3.54 9.76
C MET A 167 -5.72 2.79 8.70
N ASP A 168 -4.51 2.34 9.09
CA ASP A 168 -3.71 1.42 8.29
C ASP A 168 -4.26 -0.02 8.35
N ASP A 169 -3.78 -0.89 7.44
CA ASP A 169 -4.22 -2.29 7.34
C ASP A 169 -4.09 -3.08 8.64
N CYS A 170 -2.93 -2.94 9.29
CA CYS A 170 -2.63 -3.71 10.49
C CYS A 170 -3.53 -3.29 11.65
N SER A 171 -3.65 -1.98 11.89
CA SER A 171 -4.49 -1.43 12.97
C SER A 171 -5.97 -1.66 12.71
N GLY A 172 -6.43 -1.42 11.49
CA GLY A 172 -7.83 -1.63 11.09
C GLY A 172 -8.26 -3.10 11.23
N THR A 173 -7.44 -4.03 10.78
CA THR A 173 -7.73 -5.47 10.88
C THR A 173 -7.71 -5.94 12.34
N THR A 174 -6.72 -5.51 13.12
CA THR A 174 -6.59 -5.88 14.54
C THR A 174 -7.74 -5.36 15.39
N LEU A 175 -8.27 -4.18 15.04
CA LEU A 175 -9.41 -3.58 15.75
C LEU A 175 -10.73 -4.20 15.28
N CYS A 176 -11.00 -4.17 13.98
CA CYS A 176 -12.28 -4.60 13.41
C CYS A 176 -12.49 -6.12 13.48
N GLY A 177 -11.42 -6.90 13.34
CA GLY A 177 -11.51 -8.37 13.31
C GLY A 177 -12.23 -8.93 14.52
N PRO A 178 -11.72 -8.78 15.75
CA PRO A 178 -12.36 -9.31 16.96
C PRO A 178 -13.74 -8.71 17.24
N ILE A 179 -13.91 -7.40 16.99
CA ILE A 179 -15.17 -6.69 17.32
C ILE A 179 -16.30 -7.12 16.37
N LEU A 180 -16.03 -7.18 15.07
CA LEU A 180 -17.06 -7.45 14.07
C LEU A 180 -17.27 -8.93 13.77
N MET A 181 -16.33 -9.81 14.11
CA MET A 181 -16.45 -11.24 13.86
C MET A 181 -17.68 -11.88 14.55
N PRO A 182 -17.98 -11.61 15.84
CA PRO A 182 -19.22 -12.09 16.46
C PRO A 182 -20.47 -11.52 15.79
N VAL A 183 -20.46 -10.23 15.43
CA VAL A 183 -21.58 -9.55 14.75
C VAL A 183 -21.86 -10.20 13.39
N MET A 184 -20.82 -10.44 12.59
CA MET A 184 -20.93 -11.08 11.29
C MET A 184 -21.36 -12.54 11.42
N GLY A 185 -20.88 -13.24 12.45
CA GLY A 185 -21.31 -14.61 12.79
C GLY A 185 -22.80 -14.69 13.09
N ALA A 186 -23.36 -13.75 13.87
CA ALA A 186 -24.79 -13.63 14.14
C ALA A 186 -25.63 -13.39 12.86
N LEU A 187 -25.02 -12.76 11.84
CA LEU A 187 -25.63 -12.56 10.53
C LEU A 187 -25.42 -13.75 9.57
N GLY A 188 -24.85 -14.87 10.04
CA GLY A 188 -24.63 -16.07 9.25
C GLY A 188 -23.47 -15.97 8.25
N VAL A 189 -22.49 -15.13 8.53
CA VAL A 189 -21.24 -15.02 7.74
C VAL A 189 -20.17 -15.87 8.38
N THR A 190 -19.52 -16.74 7.62
CA THR A 190 -18.44 -17.58 8.15
C THR A 190 -17.17 -16.76 8.41
N PRO A 191 -16.30 -17.18 9.36
CA PRO A 191 -15.05 -16.47 9.64
C PRO A 191 -14.16 -16.25 8.41
N VAL A 192 -14.06 -17.24 7.54
CA VAL A 192 -13.27 -17.15 6.29
C VAL A 192 -13.88 -16.13 5.32
N GLN A 193 -15.20 -16.13 5.17
CA GLN A 193 -15.89 -15.13 4.34
C GLN A 193 -15.72 -13.73 4.95
N PHE A 194 -15.84 -13.59 6.27
CA PHE A 194 -15.62 -12.31 6.95
C PHE A 194 -14.19 -11.80 6.75
N ALA A 195 -13.18 -12.66 6.84
CA ALA A 195 -11.80 -12.28 6.55
C ALA A 195 -11.62 -11.73 5.13
N ALA A 196 -12.27 -12.35 4.13
CA ALA A 196 -12.27 -11.84 2.76
C ALA A 196 -12.95 -10.46 2.65
N ILE A 197 -14.13 -10.29 3.26
CA ILE A 197 -14.87 -9.03 3.29
C ILE A 197 -14.05 -7.93 3.98
N LEU A 198 -13.45 -8.22 5.11
CA LEU A 198 -12.62 -7.30 5.88
C LEU A 198 -11.40 -6.85 5.06
N SER A 199 -10.70 -7.79 4.44
CA SER A 199 -9.52 -7.50 3.59
C SER A 199 -9.88 -6.60 2.41
N VAL A 200 -11.02 -6.85 1.74
CA VAL A 200 -11.48 -6.01 0.62
C VAL A 200 -11.83 -4.59 1.10
N ASN A 201 -12.51 -4.45 2.24
CA ASN A 201 -12.89 -3.16 2.79
C ASN A 201 -11.68 -2.32 3.21
N ILE A 202 -10.78 -2.90 4.01
CA ILE A 202 -9.58 -2.21 4.49
C ILE A 202 -8.67 -1.86 3.30
N GLY A 203 -8.46 -2.80 2.37
CA GLY A 203 -7.66 -2.56 1.16
C GLY A 203 -8.22 -1.44 0.28
N MET A 204 -9.56 -1.31 0.17
CA MET A 204 -10.19 -0.19 -0.52
C MET A 204 -9.96 1.14 0.22
N GLY A 205 -10.01 1.12 1.55
CA GLY A 205 -9.74 2.29 2.38
C GLY A 205 -8.34 2.86 2.13
N ASN A 206 -7.33 2.01 1.97
CA ASN A 206 -5.93 2.40 1.75
C ASN A 206 -5.64 3.14 0.44
N VAL A 207 -6.52 3.04 -0.54
CA VAL A 207 -6.40 3.81 -1.79
C VAL A 207 -7.39 4.97 -1.85
N THR A 208 -8.28 5.07 -0.85
CA THR A 208 -9.33 6.10 -0.79
C THR A 208 -8.88 7.25 0.13
N PRO A 209 -8.91 8.53 -0.33
CA PRO A 209 -8.67 9.67 0.54
C PRO A 209 -9.64 9.65 1.75
N PRO A 210 -9.22 10.13 2.96
CA PRO A 210 -8.16 11.12 3.19
C PRO A 210 -6.75 10.56 3.41
N THR A 211 -6.56 9.37 3.97
CA THR A 211 -5.22 8.89 4.31
C THR A 211 -4.51 8.24 3.12
N ALA A 212 -5.20 7.41 2.35
CA ALA A 212 -4.75 6.78 1.09
C ALA A 212 -3.24 6.43 1.03
N PRO A 213 -2.65 5.72 2.01
CA PRO A 213 -1.21 5.54 2.11
C PRO A 213 -0.60 4.85 0.87
N LEU A 214 -1.30 3.88 0.30
CA LEU A 214 -0.84 3.18 -0.91
C LEU A 214 -0.90 4.06 -2.14
N LEU A 215 -1.91 4.94 -2.25
CA LEU A 215 -2.01 5.89 -3.35
C LEU A 215 -0.85 6.89 -3.33
N TYR A 216 -0.53 7.44 -2.15
CA TYR A 216 0.60 8.37 -1.99
C TYR A 216 1.95 7.69 -2.21
N LEU A 217 2.11 6.45 -1.74
CA LEU A 217 3.32 5.67 -1.99
C LEU A 217 3.50 5.39 -3.50
N GLY A 218 2.44 4.95 -4.17
CA GLY A 218 2.44 4.72 -5.62
C GLY A 218 2.79 5.98 -6.40
N GLY A 219 2.22 7.14 -6.01
CA GLY A 219 2.55 8.44 -6.61
C GLY A 219 4.02 8.80 -6.47
N ARG A 220 4.61 8.60 -5.28
CA ARG A 220 6.05 8.84 -5.06
C ARG A 220 6.94 7.95 -5.94
N VAL A 221 6.61 6.67 -6.05
CA VAL A 221 7.39 5.71 -6.85
C VAL A 221 7.25 6.00 -8.34
N ALA A 222 6.05 6.34 -8.80
CA ALA A 222 5.77 6.65 -10.20
C ALA A 222 6.20 8.08 -10.62
N GLY A 223 6.52 8.96 -9.66
CA GLY A 223 6.77 10.38 -9.91
C GLY A 223 5.52 11.14 -10.40
N ALA A 224 4.32 10.61 -10.09
CA ALA A 224 3.04 11.18 -10.49
C ALA A 224 2.47 12.08 -9.38
N GLN A 225 1.76 13.13 -9.78
CA GLN A 225 1.04 13.97 -8.82
C GLN A 225 -0.24 13.27 -8.36
N VAL A 226 -0.55 13.41 -7.07
CA VAL A 226 -1.74 12.76 -6.47
C VAL A 226 -3.03 13.16 -7.20
N LYS A 227 -3.14 14.42 -7.65
CA LYS A 227 -4.29 14.91 -8.41
C LYS A 227 -4.57 14.11 -9.68
N ASP A 228 -3.52 13.70 -10.38
CA ASP A 228 -3.64 12.94 -11.63
C ASP A 228 -4.06 11.48 -11.38
N MET A 229 -3.79 10.98 -10.19
CA MET A 229 -4.12 9.62 -9.77
C MET A 229 -5.54 9.47 -9.20
N LEU A 230 -6.13 10.54 -8.66
CA LEU A 230 -7.44 10.48 -8.01
C LEU A 230 -8.54 9.99 -8.95
N LYS A 231 -8.61 10.52 -10.17
CA LYS A 231 -9.65 10.14 -11.15
C LYS A 231 -9.56 8.67 -11.57
N PRO A 232 -8.39 8.14 -12.00
CA PRO A 232 -8.23 6.71 -12.28
C PRO A 232 -8.55 5.83 -11.06
N THR A 233 -8.11 6.22 -9.86
CA THR A 233 -8.37 5.48 -8.63
C THR A 233 -9.86 5.42 -8.31
N PHE A 234 -10.58 6.51 -8.47
CA PHE A 234 -12.03 6.53 -8.26
C PHE A 234 -12.77 5.61 -9.26
N ILE A 235 -12.35 5.60 -10.52
CA ILE A 235 -12.89 4.67 -11.51
C ILE A 235 -12.63 3.21 -11.09
N LEU A 236 -11.41 2.91 -10.63
CA LEU A 236 -11.04 1.58 -10.15
C LEU A 236 -11.89 1.16 -8.93
N ILE A 237 -12.11 2.08 -7.98
CA ILE A 237 -12.95 1.82 -6.81
C ILE A 237 -14.38 1.49 -7.24
N VAL A 238 -14.98 2.28 -8.11
CA VAL A 238 -16.38 2.10 -8.52
C VAL A 238 -16.57 0.86 -9.38
N PHE A 239 -15.69 0.60 -10.35
CA PHE A 239 -15.89 -0.45 -11.34
C PHE A 239 -15.21 -1.79 -11.02
N ALA A 240 -14.22 -1.81 -10.14
CA ALA A 240 -13.54 -3.04 -9.74
C ALA A 240 -13.77 -3.37 -8.26
N TRP A 241 -13.48 -2.44 -7.37
CA TRP A 241 -13.48 -2.71 -5.92
C TRP A 241 -14.88 -2.85 -5.34
N LEU A 242 -15.81 -1.92 -5.62
CA LEU A 242 -17.20 -2.04 -5.15
C LEU A 242 -17.90 -3.31 -5.64
N PRO A 243 -17.83 -3.69 -6.93
CA PRO A 243 -18.37 -4.99 -7.38
C PRO A 243 -17.72 -6.16 -6.66
N THR A 244 -16.41 -6.15 -6.44
CA THR A 244 -15.72 -7.21 -5.69
C THR A 244 -16.22 -7.28 -4.25
N LEU A 245 -16.41 -6.15 -3.59
CA LEU A 245 -16.96 -6.09 -2.23
C LEU A 245 -18.39 -6.65 -2.17
N ILE A 246 -19.25 -6.30 -3.12
CA ILE A 246 -20.61 -6.81 -3.21
C ILE A 246 -20.59 -8.34 -3.43
N LEU A 247 -19.75 -8.81 -4.36
CA LEU A 247 -19.61 -10.23 -4.64
C LEU A 247 -19.08 -11.01 -3.44
N THR A 248 -18.05 -10.55 -2.76
CA THR A 248 -17.50 -11.22 -1.57
C THR A 248 -18.49 -11.24 -0.41
N THR A 249 -19.29 -10.19 -0.26
CA THR A 249 -20.29 -10.08 0.80
C THR A 249 -21.50 -10.98 0.55
N PHE A 250 -22.06 -10.98 -0.68
CA PHE A 250 -23.33 -11.65 -0.97
C PHE A 250 -23.20 -12.99 -1.68
N CYS A 251 -22.01 -13.33 -2.21
CA CYS A 251 -21.73 -14.60 -2.86
C CYS A 251 -20.69 -15.41 -2.06
N PRO A 252 -21.09 -16.12 -0.98
CA PRO A 252 -20.17 -16.93 -0.16
C PRO A 252 -19.31 -17.92 -0.97
N PRO A 253 -19.83 -18.56 -2.04
CA PRO A 253 -19.02 -19.46 -2.84
C PRO A 253 -17.77 -18.83 -3.43
N LEU A 254 -17.80 -17.54 -3.77
CA LEU A 254 -16.63 -16.83 -4.33
C LEU A 254 -15.48 -16.74 -3.31
N SER A 255 -15.80 -16.38 -2.07
CA SER A 255 -14.82 -16.27 -0.97
C SER A 255 -14.34 -17.62 -0.46
N LEU A 256 -15.20 -18.65 -0.56
CA LEU A 256 -14.94 -19.99 0.00
C LEU A 256 -14.42 -20.98 -1.04
N PHE A 257 -14.44 -20.66 -2.34
CA PHE A 257 -14.04 -21.57 -3.40
C PHE A 257 -12.60 -22.08 -3.24
N LEU A 258 -11.66 -21.17 -3.11
CA LEU A 258 -10.24 -21.53 -2.97
C LEU A 258 -9.94 -22.24 -1.65
N PRO A 259 -10.42 -21.77 -0.49
CA PRO A 259 -10.26 -22.49 0.78
C PRO A 259 -10.85 -23.90 0.76
N LYS A 260 -12.02 -24.10 0.12
CA LYS A 260 -12.62 -25.44 -0.06
C LYS A 260 -11.80 -26.33 -0.97
N LEU A 261 -11.30 -25.78 -2.08
CA LEU A 261 -10.45 -26.53 -3.02
C LEU A 261 -9.16 -27.02 -2.35
N LEU A 262 -8.62 -26.23 -1.42
CA LEU A 262 -7.41 -26.54 -0.66
C LEU A 262 -7.68 -27.34 0.63
N GLY A 263 -8.93 -27.66 0.94
CA GLY A 263 -9.30 -28.46 2.11
C GLY A 263 -9.24 -27.73 3.46
N TYR A 264 -9.30 -26.40 3.45
CA TYR A 264 -9.26 -25.59 4.68
C TYR A 264 -10.67 -25.31 5.26
N VAL A 265 -11.74 -25.55 4.53
CA VAL A 265 -13.16 -25.33 4.95
C VAL A 265 -14.06 -26.40 4.37
#